data_4cfbc09a4000b2cd7d76d14898cc47f1
#
_entry.id   4cfbc09a4000b2cd7d76d14898cc47f1
#
_cell.length_a   1.000
_cell.length_b   1.000
_cell.length_c   1.000
_cell.angle_alpha   90.00
_cell.angle_beta   90.00
_cell.angle_gamma   90.00
#
_symmetry.space_group_name_H-M   'P 1'
#
loop_
_entity.id
_entity.type
_entity.pdbx_description
1 polymer ?
#
loop_
_entity_poly.entity_id
_entity_poly.type
_entity_poly.pdbx_seq_one_letter_code
_entity_poly.pdbx_strand_id
1 'polypeptide(L)'
;MIAKAKAISHGINDLRYITGESQHKKHPEKIYRVLDNLLPSEPDAMGIWNSMQLTISQHRPIKNSVIRIELSPSPKHTQFYDIEDWQKLWQDFAEEFDKQVITGKDGKIRSCPTNLANSKYSVWLHTESKGEVPHLHAAVCRLDENGNINNDHNIHLRAQRAAERVAKKRGWTTAEQIRNRNIPQVNRDCMEVLKAMPSWSWDEYKNTLIRKGYTVHEREDKKGL
;
A
#
# COMPACT_ATOMS: atom_id res chain seq x y z
N MET A 1 10.43 -3.63 -0.74
CA MET A 1 9.07 -3.53 -0.15
C MET A 1 8.35 -2.33 -0.73
N ILE A 2 7.06 -2.46 -1.02
CA ILE A 2 6.20 -1.40 -1.55
C ILE A 2 5.02 -1.25 -0.59
N ALA A 3 4.56 -0.02 -0.36
CA ALA A 3 3.34 0.24 0.38
C ALA A 3 2.45 1.26 -0.34
N LYS A 4 1.14 1.10 -0.18
CA LYS A 4 0.11 2.02 -0.63
C LYS A 4 -0.80 2.34 0.53
N ALA A 5 -1.28 3.58 0.61
CA ALA A 5 -2.30 3.98 1.58
C ALA A 5 -3.28 4.96 0.94
N LYS A 6 -4.54 4.85 1.35
CA LYS A 6 -5.64 5.72 0.90
C LYS A 6 -6.71 5.82 1.98
N ALA A 7 -7.21 7.03 2.24
CA ALA A 7 -8.42 7.20 3.04
C ALA A 7 -9.66 6.93 2.19
N ILE A 8 -10.61 6.15 2.72
CA ILE A 8 -11.81 5.68 2.03
C ILE A 8 -13.07 5.91 2.86
N SER A 9 -14.20 6.07 2.16
CA SER A 9 -15.53 6.29 2.76
C SER A 9 -16.39 5.02 2.90
N HIS A 10 -15.99 3.93 2.22
CA HIS A 10 -16.74 2.65 2.18
C HIS A 10 -16.02 1.57 3.01
N GLY A 11 -15.70 1.88 4.25
CA GLY A 11 -14.87 1.04 5.12
C GLY A 11 -15.38 -0.38 5.31
N ILE A 12 -16.70 -0.58 5.45
CA ILE A 12 -17.27 -1.93 5.60
C ILE A 12 -17.01 -2.83 4.39
N ASN A 13 -17.08 -2.30 3.16
CA ASN A 13 -16.79 -3.10 1.96
C ASN A 13 -15.29 -3.46 1.87
N ASP A 14 -14.43 -2.54 2.30
CA ASP A 14 -13.00 -2.81 2.40
C ASP A 14 -12.71 -3.87 3.47
N LEU A 15 -13.33 -3.77 4.63
CA LEU A 15 -13.21 -4.76 5.70
C LEU A 15 -13.65 -6.16 5.21
N ARG A 16 -14.81 -6.28 4.59
CA ARG A 16 -15.25 -7.56 4.00
C ARG A 16 -14.26 -8.12 2.97
N TYR A 17 -13.61 -7.23 2.22
CA TYR A 17 -12.60 -7.66 1.27
C TYR A 17 -11.35 -8.18 1.97
N ILE A 18 -10.83 -7.48 2.97
CA ILE A 18 -9.59 -7.87 3.64
C ILE A 18 -9.75 -9.09 4.54
N THR A 19 -10.94 -9.28 5.16
CA THR A 19 -11.27 -10.45 5.99
C THR A 19 -11.62 -11.70 5.20
N GLY A 20 -11.80 -11.57 3.88
CA GLY A 20 -12.25 -12.69 3.04
C GLY A 20 -13.78 -12.89 2.99
N GLU A 21 -14.56 -12.09 3.70
CA GLU A 21 -16.03 -12.20 3.76
C GLU A 21 -16.75 -11.60 2.53
N SER A 22 -15.99 -11.01 1.59
CA SER A 22 -16.58 -10.49 0.36
C SER A 22 -17.02 -11.63 -0.57
N GLN A 23 -18.24 -11.55 -1.11
CA GLN A 23 -18.76 -12.52 -2.09
C GLN A 23 -17.91 -12.63 -3.37
N HIS A 24 -17.03 -11.67 -3.63
CA HIS A 24 -16.13 -11.66 -4.79
C HIS A 24 -14.80 -12.38 -4.53
N LYS A 25 -14.55 -12.84 -3.30
CA LYS A 25 -13.33 -13.59 -2.95
C LYS A 25 -13.43 -15.03 -3.40
N LYS A 26 -12.48 -15.46 -4.23
CA LYS A 26 -12.43 -16.84 -4.77
C LYS A 26 -11.75 -17.82 -3.80
N HIS A 27 -10.83 -17.33 -2.98
CA HIS A 27 -9.97 -18.14 -2.12
C HIS A 27 -9.88 -17.54 -0.71
N PRO A 28 -10.99 -17.49 0.07
CA PRO A 28 -10.96 -16.95 1.44
C PRO A 28 -10.04 -17.78 2.36
N GLU A 29 -9.81 -19.04 2.08
CA GLU A 29 -8.90 -19.94 2.80
C GLU A 29 -7.42 -19.52 2.70
N LYS A 30 -7.09 -18.60 1.79
CA LYS A 30 -5.74 -18.04 1.62
C LYS A 30 -5.59 -16.66 2.27
N ILE A 31 -6.50 -16.31 3.18
CA ILE A 31 -6.54 -15.04 3.90
C ILE A 31 -6.42 -15.33 5.38
N TYR A 32 -5.44 -14.74 6.04
CA TYR A 32 -5.12 -15.04 7.43
C TYR A 32 -5.10 -13.75 8.24
N ARG A 33 -5.75 -13.79 9.41
CA ARG A 33 -5.65 -12.71 10.38
C ARG A 33 -4.23 -12.64 10.94
N VAL A 34 -3.66 -11.45 10.97
CA VAL A 34 -2.30 -11.22 11.47
C VAL A 34 -2.35 -10.53 12.82
N LEU A 35 -3.05 -9.41 12.92
CA LEU A 35 -3.05 -8.58 14.13
C LEU A 35 -4.28 -7.68 14.17
N ASP A 36 -4.85 -7.55 15.34
CA ASP A 36 -5.85 -6.54 15.68
C ASP A 36 -5.30 -5.57 16.74
N ASN A 37 -5.68 -4.32 16.68
CA ASN A 37 -5.34 -3.31 17.68
C ASN A 37 -6.60 -2.59 18.19
N LEU A 38 -6.78 -2.55 19.49
CA LEU A 38 -7.89 -1.87 20.17
C LEU A 38 -9.28 -2.32 19.67
N LEU A 39 -9.38 -3.57 19.22
CA LEU A 39 -10.60 -4.21 18.77
C LEU A 39 -11.06 -5.29 19.77
N PRO A 40 -12.34 -5.69 19.76
CA PRO A 40 -12.80 -6.88 20.47
C PRO A 40 -12.02 -8.13 20.05
N SER A 41 -12.11 -9.20 20.84
CA SER A 41 -11.47 -10.46 20.48
C SER A 41 -12.09 -11.04 19.20
N GLU A 42 -11.25 -11.33 18.20
CA GLU A 42 -11.58 -12.00 16.94
C GLU A 42 -12.86 -11.48 16.22
N PRO A 43 -12.98 -10.16 15.98
CA PRO A 43 -14.17 -9.63 15.34
C PRO A 43 -14.22 -10.01 13.86
N ASP A 44 -15.43 -10.23 13.33
CA ASP A 44 -15.70 -10.28 11.90
C ASP A 44 -15.63 -8.87 11.27
N ALA A 45 -15.80 -8.74 9.97
CA ALA A 45 -15.77 -7.44 9.28
C ALA A 45 -16.78 -6.44 9.86
N MET A 46 -17.96 -6.91 10.26
CA MET A 46 -18.99 -6.06 10.84
C MET A 46 -18.62 -5.64 12.27
N GLY A 47 -18.06 -6.53 13.07
CA GLY A 47 -17.59 -6.24 14.43
C GLY A 47 -16.46 -5.21 14.42
N ILE A 48 -15.48 -5.33 13.48
CA ILE A 48 -14.44 -4.33 13.26
C ILE A 48 -15.06 -2.98 12.89
N TRP A 49 -15.99 -2.99 11.91
CA TRP A 49 -16.66 -1.78 11.45
C TRP A 49 -17.42 -1.07 12.57
N ASN A 50 -18.26 -1.80 13.30
CA ASN A 50 -19.04 -1.26 14.40
C ASN A 50 -18.14 -0.66 15.49
N SER A 51 -17.03 -1.32 15.82
CA SER A 51 -16.07 -0.80 16.79
C SER A 51 -15.43 0.52 16.32
N MET A 52 -15.06 0.63 15.02
CA MET A 52 -14.55 1.88 14.45
C MET A 52 -15.62 2.98 14.42
N GLN A 53 -16.87 2.62 14.06
CA GLN A 53 -18.00 3.58 14.03
C GLN A 53 -18.31 4.11 15.44
N LEU A 54 -18.16 3.29 16.47
CA LEU A 54 -18.31 3.73 17.87
C LEU A 54 -17.33 4.86 18.18
N THR A 55 -16.03 4.69 17.91
CA THR A 55 -15.01 5.75 18.10
C THR A 55 -15.39 7.02 17.32
N ILE A 56 -15.81 6.87 16.04
CA ILE A 56 -16.18 8.02 15.21
C ILE A 56 -17.40 8.74 15.78
N SER A 57 -18.42 8.01 16.24
CA SER A 57 -19.66 8.60 16.79
C SER A 57 -19.46 9.32 18.12
N GLN A 58 -18.47 8.88 18.91
CA GLN A 58 -18.12 9.51 20.18
C GLN A 58 -17.38 10.84 20.02
N HIS A 59 -16.77 11.07 18.86
CA HIS A 59 -15.95 12.27 18.63
C HIS A 59 -16.58 13.19 17.57
N ARG A 60 -16.45 12.83 16.29
CA ARG A 60 -16.99 13.64 15.19
C ARG A 60 -17.18 12.82 13.90
N PRO A 61 -18.19 13.15 13.08
CA PRO A 61 -18.35 12.51 11.79
C PRO A 61 -17.22 12.93 10.84
N ILE A 62 -16.68 11.95 10.10
CA ILE A 62 -15.70 12.18 9.04
C ILE A 62 -16.10 11.38 7.78
N LYS A 63 -15.93 12.00 6.61
CA LYS A 63 -16.35 11.38 5.34
C LYS A 63 -15.54 10.13 5.00
N ASN A 64 -14.21 10.24 5.06
CA ASN A 64 -13.30 9.13 4.81
C ASN A 64 -12.84 8.59 6.16
N SER A 65 -13.56 7.60 6.66
CA SER A 65 -13.43 7.14 8.05
C SER A 65 -12.38 6.05 8.25
N VAL A 66 -11.90 5.43 7.17
CA VAL A 66 -10.91 4.34 7.22
C VAL A 66 -9.72 4.69 6.33
N ILE A 67 -8.53 4.36 6.81
CA ILE A 67 -7.30 4.32 6.02
C ILE A 67 -7.06 2.86 5.63
N ARG A 68 -7.12 2.58 4.33
CA ARG A 68 -6.67 1.32 3.78
C ARG A 68 -5.18 1.39 3.51
N ILE A 69 -4.45 0.37 3.98
CA ILE A 69 -3.01 0.22 3.75
C ILE A 69 -2.76 -1.15 3.13
N GLU A 70 -1.94 -1.17 2.09
CA GLU A 70 -1.42 -2.38 1.46
C GLU A 70 0.10 -2.37 1.61
N LEU A 71 0.68 -3.47 2.12
CA LEU A 71 2.12 -3.63 2.32
C LEU A 71 2.60 -4.90 1.64
N SER A 72 3.43 -4.76 0.61
CA SER A 72 3.93 -5.86 -0.21
C SER A 72 5.45 -5.92 -0.17
N PRO A 73 6.03 -6.80 0.67
CA PRO A 73 7.46 -7.11 0.61
C PRO A 73 7.80 -7.96 -0.62
N SER A 74 9.08 -8.07 -0.95
CA SER A 74 9.50 -9.03 -1.99
C SER A 74 9.40 -10.46 -1.44
N PRO A 75 8.83 -11.43 -2.19
CA PRO A 75 8.70 -12.83 -1.75
C PRO A 75 10.03 -13.43 -1.27
N LYS A 76 11.15 -13.07 -1.89
CA LYS A 76 12.48 -13.55 -1.47
C LYS A 76 12.87 -13.23 -0.02
N HIS A 77 12.23 -12.22 0.59
CA HIS A 77 12.49 -11.82 1.96
C HIS A 77 11.50 -12.41 2.97
N THR A 78 10.40 -12.99 2.50
CA THR A 78 9.29 -13.46 3.34
C THR A 78 8.88 -14.90 3.07
N GLN A 79 9.68 -15.64 2.29
CA GLN A 79 9.37 -17.05 1.93
C GLN A 79 9.26 -18.01 3.12
N PHE A 80 9.87 -17.66 4.28
CA PHE A 80 9.85 -18.47 5.49
C PHE A 80 9.16 -17.75 6.66
N TYR A 81 8.43 -16.66 6.38
CA TYR A 81 7.74 -15.91 7.42
C TYR A 81 6.58 -16.72 7.98
N ASP A 82 6.54 -16.82 9.31
CA ASP A 82 5.36 -17.21 10.06
C ASP A 82 4.48 -15.99 10.38
N ILE A 83 3.41 -16.20 11.12
CA ILE A 83 2.47 -15.14 11.48
C ILE A 83 3.12 -14.07 12.39
N GLU A 84 4.04 -14.46 13.26
CA GLU A 84 4.74 -13.55 14.17
C GLU A 84 5.70 -12.64 13.39
N ASP A 85 6.34 -13.13 12.34
CA ASP A 85 7.19 -12.34 11.46
C ASP A 85 6.39 -11.29 10.70
N TRP A 86 5.17 -11.66 10.25
CA TRP A 86 4.25 -10.72 9.64
C TRP A 86 3.74 -9.66 10.61
N GLN A 87 3.49 -10.02 11.87
CA GLN A 87 3.14 -9.08 12.93
C GLN A 87 4.27 -8.07 13.17
N LYS A 88 5.51 -8.54 13.31
CA LYS A 88 6.70 -7.69 13.47
C LYS A 88 6.91 -6.78 12.26
N LEU A 89 6.68 -7.28 11.04
CA LEU A 89 6.78 -6.47 9.83
C LEU A 89 5.76 -5.33 9.85
N TRP A 90 4.52 -5.63 10.22
CA TRP A 90 3.48 -4.60 10.35
C TRP A 90 3.81 -3.59 11.46
N GLN A 91 4.25 -4.03 12.62
CA GLN A 91 4.62 -3.15 13.73
C GLN A 91 5.74 -2.17 13.34
N ASP A 92 6.83 -2.68 12.72
CA ASP A 92 7.90 -1.84 12.20
C ASP A 92 7.38 -0.81 11.18
N PHE A 93 6.47 -1.23 10.31
CA PHE A 93 5.88 -0.35 9.31
C PHE A 93 4.99 0.72 9.94
N ALA A 94 4.11 0.36 10.87
CA ALA A 94 3.21 1.27 11.57
C ALA A 94 4.00 2.33 12.36
N GLU A 95 5.06 1.93 13.05
CA GLU A 95 5.96 2.84 13.76
C GLU A 95 6.62 3.84 12.80
N GLU A 96 7.16 3.36 11.68
CA GLU A 96 7.76 4.25 10.69
C GLU A 96 6.72 5.12 9.97
N PHE A 97 5.51 4.62 9.78
CA PHE A 97 4.40 5.36 9.19
C PHE A 97 3.99 6.53 10.10
N ASP A 98 3.86 6.30 11.39
CA ASP A 98 3.49 7.31 12.38
C ASP A 98 4.53 8.43 12.48
N LYS A 99 5.82 8.10 12.44
CA LYS A 99 6.93 9.07 12.52
C LYS A 99 7.04 10.02 11.32
N GLN A 100 6.37 9.73 10.17
CA GLN A 100 6.57 10.53 8.97
C GLN A 100 5.99 11.95 9.13
N VAL A 101 6.80 12.94 8.84
CA VAL A 101 6.37 14.32 8.59
C VAL A 101 6.46 14.59 7.09
N ILE A 102 5.38 15.05 6.49
CA ILE A 102 5.35 15.39 5.07
C ILE A 102 5.44 16.90 4.93
N THR A 103 6.51 17.35 4.30
CA THR A 103 6.75 18.77 3.99
C THR A 103 6.53 19.04 2.51
N GLY A 104 6.01 20.19 2.19
CA GLY A 104 5.92 20.70 0.83
C GLY A 104 7.26 21.21 0.29
N LYS A 105 7.31 21.56 -0.99
CA LYS A 105 8.51 22.16 -1.62
C LYS A 105 8.92 23.51 -1.00
N ASP A 106 7.96 24.20 -0.39
CA ASP A 106 8.12 25.44 0.34
C ASP A 106 8.60 25.25 1.80
N GLY A 107 8.96 24.03 2.19
CA GLY A 107 9.40 23.67 3.54
C GLY A 107 8.29 23.61 4.58
N LYS A 108 7.05 23.95 4.25
CA LYS A 108 5.93 23.91 5.21
C LYS A 108 5.46 22.47 5.44
N ILE A 109 5.12 22.17 6.70
CA ILE A 109 4.54 20.89 7.07
C ILE A 109 3.14 20.78 6.44
N ARG A 110 2.93 19.72 5.67
CA ARG A 110 1.66 19.38 5.01
C ARG A 110 0.90 18.27 5.74
N SER A 111 1.62 17.38 6.41
CA SER A 111 1.03 16.32 7.22
C SER A 111 1.93 16.04 8.42
N CYS A 112 1.38 16.21 9.61
CA CYS A 112 2.02 15.88 10.87
C CYS A 112 2.09 14.34 11.07
N PRO A 113 2.85 13.85 12.05
CA PRO A 113 2.80 12.45 12.48
C PRO A 113 1.37 11.95 12.65
N THR A 114 1.17 10.67 12.40
CA THR A 114 -0.09 9.95 12.68
C THR A 114 0.03 9.21 14.01
N ASN A 115 -1.04 8.54 14.42
CA ASN A 115 -1.09 7.80 15.69
C ASN A 115 -1.84 6.47 15.48
N LEU A 116 -1.30 5.62 14.59
CA LEU A 116 -1.86 4.29 14.35
C LEU A 116 -1.81 3.43 15.60
N ALA A 117 -0.77 3.60 16.42
CA ALA A 117 -0.62 2.87 17.66
C ALA A 117 -1.82 3.04 18.61
N ASN A 118 -2.47 4.22 18.60
CA ASN A 118 -3.67 4.51 19.38
C ASN A 118 -4.96 4.52 18.53
N SER A 119 -4.94 3.89 17.36
CA SER A 119 -6.10 3.77 16.47
C SER A 119 -6.54 2.33 16.38
N LYS A 120 -7.85 2.09 16.23
CA LYS A 120 -8.37 0.76 15.94
C LYS A 120 -7.94 0.34 14.54
N TYR A 121 -7.39 -0.87 14.42
CA TYR A 121 -7.08 -1.44 13.12
C TYR A 121 -7.11 -2.97 13.14
N SER A 122 -7.28 -3.54 11.95
CA SER A 122 -7.15 -4.98 11.72
C SER A 122 -6.25 -5.21 10.51
N VAL A 123 -5.35 -6.20 10.60
CA VAL A 123 -4.33 -6.53 9.61
C VAL A 123 -4.48 -7.98 9.16
N TRP A 124 -4.47 -8.20 7.86
CA TRP A 124 -4.69 -9.49 7.24
C TRP A 124 -3.64 -9.79 6.17
N LEU A 125 -3.16 -11.02 6.16
CA LEU A 125 -2.25 -11.54 5.14
C LEU A 125 -3.05 -12.19 4.01
N HIS A 126 -2.82 -11.73 2.79
CA HIS A 126 -3.37 -12.31 1.57
C HIS A 126 -2.27 -13.04 0.80
N THR A 127 -2.52 -14.29 0.44
CA THR A 127 -1.62 -15.11 -0.39
C THR A 127 -2.26 -15.52 -1.72
N GLU A 128 -3.44 -14.99 -2.03
CA GLU A 128 -4.28 -15.32 -3.19
C GLU A 128 -4.00 -14.49 -4.45
N SER A 129 -3.03 -13.58 -4.43
CA SER A 129 -2.78 -12.68 -5.57
C SER A 129 -2.41 -13.45 -6.84
N LYS A 130 -2.67 -12.87 -8.03
CA LYS A 130 -2.39 -13.48 -9.34
C LYS A 130 -0.94 -13.94 -9.53
N GLY A 131 0.00 -13.45 -8.73
CA GLY A 131 1.40 -13.86 -8.73
C GLY A 131 1.80 -14.61 -7.46
N GLU A 132 0.84 -15.03 -6.64
CA GLU A 132 1.06 -15.65 -5.33
C GLU A 132 2.02 -14.87 -4.43
N VAL A 133 2.02 -13.55 -4.58
CA VAL A 133 2.86 -12.65 -3.77
C VAL A 133 2.15 -12.36 -2.46
N PRO A 134 2.66 -12.85 -1.32
CA PRO A 134 2.07 -12.54 -0.01
C PRO A 134 2.14 -11.04 0.28
N HIS A 135 1.04 -10.48 0.78
CA HIS A 135 0.98 -9.06 1.13
C HIS A 135 -0.04 -8.81 2.24
N LEU A 136 0.24 -7.77 3.03
CA LEU A 136 -0.67 -7.35 4.09
C LEU A 136 -1.68 -6.34 3.56
N HIS A 137 -2.92 -6.51 4.00
CA HIS A 137 -3.96 -5.50 3.95
C HIS A 137 -4.30 -5.06 5.38
N ALA A 138 -4.44 -3.76 5.59
CA ALA A 138 -4.90 -3.23 6.85
C ALA A 138 -5.99 -2.18 6.64
N ALA A 139 -7.00 -2.23 7.50
CA ALA A 139 -7.98 -1.18 7.67
C ALA A 139 -7.77 -0.52 9.02
N VAL A 140 -7.52 0.78 9.02
CA VAL A 140 -7.22 1.58 10.22
C VAL A 140 -8.31 2.64 10.38
N CYS A 141 -8.87 2.77 11.57
CA CYS A 141 -9.76 3.87 11.91
C CYS A 141 -9.01 5.20 11.75
N ARG A 142 -9.60 6.13 11.03
CA ARG A 142 -8.98 7.43 10.79
C ARG A 142 -9.01 8.37 11.99
N LEU A 143 -9.83 8.09 12.99
CA LEU A 143 -9.72 8.72 14.31
C LEU A 143 -8.97 7.77 15.25
N ASP A 144 -8.06 8.33 16.05
CA ASP A 144 -7.51 7.63 17.19
C ASP A 144 -8.52 7.61 18.35
N GLU A 145 -8.24 6.88 19.41
CA GLU A 145 -9.13 6.77 20.57
C GLU A 145 -9.32 8.10 21.34
N ASN A 146 -8.49 9.10 21.07
CA ASN A 146 -8.63 10.45 21.60
C ASN A 146 -9.40 11.39 20.65
N GLY A 147 -9.90 10.91 19.51
CA GLY A 147 -10.61 11.69 18.51
C GLY A 147 -9.72 12.55 17.61
N ASN A 148 -8.39 12.38 17.64
CA ASN A 148 -7.51 13.06 16.71
C ASN A 148 -7.53 12.40 15.34
N ILE A 149 -7.48 13.22 14.28
CA ILE A 149 -7.46 12.71 12.91
C ILE A 149 -6.05 12.27 12.51
N ASN A 150 -5.91 11.01 12.09
CA ASN A 150 -4.80 10.58 11.26
C ASN A 150 -4.91 11.25 9.89
N ASN A 151 -4.07 12.26 9.65
CA ASN A 151 -4.14 13.10 8.47
C ASN A 151 -3.84 12.30 7.20
N ASP A 152 -4.75 12.35 6.22
CA ASP A 152 -4.64 11.64 4.93
C ASP A 152 -3.98 12.46 3.81
N HIS A 153 -3.56 13.69 4.08
CA HIS A 153 -2.84 14.49 3.09
C HIS A 153 -1.52 13.84 2.72
N ASN A 154 -1.33 13.55 1.42
CA ASN A 154 -0.16 12.81 0.92
C ASN A 154 0.09 11.46 1.60
N ILE A 155 -0.95 10.78 2.04
CA ILE A 155 -0.85 9.52 2.78
C ILE A 155 -0.14 8.42 1.99
N HIS A 156 -0.27 8.42 0.65
CA HIS A 156 0.46 7.51 -0.23
C HIS A 156 1.99 7.71 -0.12
N LEU A 157 2.44 8.96 -0.04
CA LEU A 157 3.87 9.28 0.13
C LEU A 157 4.37 8.87 1.52
N ARG A 158 3.53 9.03 2.56
CA ARG A 158 3.80 8.53 3.92
C ARG A 158 4.05 7.02 3.89
N ALA A 159 3.16 6.25 3.27
CA ALA A 159 3.29 4.80 3.16
C ALA A 159 4.56 4.39 2.41
N GLN A 160 4.87 5.05 1.29
CA GLN A 160 6.09 4.76 0.53
C GLN A 160 7.36 5.03 1.34
N ARG A 161 7.42 6.16 2.05
CA ARG A 161 8.57 6.51 2.91
C ARG A 161 8.74 5.55 4.08
N ALA A 162 7.64 5.16 4.73
CA ALA A 162 7.66 4.17 5.81
C ALA A 162 8.20 2.83 5.29
N ALA A 163 7.66 2.33 4.17
CA ALA A 163 8.13 1.10 3.53
C ALA A 163 9.61 1.14 3.16
N GLU A 164 10.08 2.27 2.64
CA GLU A 164 11.49 2.48 2.29
C GLU A 164 12.40 2.40 3.52
N ARG A 165 11.99 3.03 4.64
CA ARG A 165 12.74 3.02 5.90
C ARG A 165 12.82 1.63 6.51
N VAL A 166 11.68 0.90 6.54
CA VAL A 166 11.66 -0.48 7.03
C VAL A 166 12.54 -1.38 6.18
N ALA A 167 12.48 -1.26 4.84
CA ALA A 167 13.35 -2.01 3.96
C ALA A 167 14.83 -1.74 4.25
N LYS A 168 15.22 -0.47 4.44
CA LYS A 168 16.60 -0.10 4.82
C LYS A 168 17.01 -0.69 6.17
N LYS A 169 16.15 -0.58 7.21
CA LYS A 169 16.43 -1.15 8.55
C LYS A 169 16.64 -2.67 8.50
N ARG A 170 15.89 -3.37 7.64
CA ARG A 170 15.97 -4.82 7.48
C ARG A 170 17.07 -5.27 6.48
N GLY A 171 17.87 -4.35 5.92
CA GLY A 171 18.88 -4.67 4.92
C GLY A 171 18.32 -5.14 3.57
N TRP A 172 17.06 -4.87 3.28
CA TRP A 172 16.40 -5.26 2.03
C TRP A 172 16.69 -4.28 0.92
N THR A 173 16.74 -4.76 -0.32
CA THR A 173 16.79 -3.89 -1.48
C THR A 173 15.51 -3.04 -1.53
N THR A 174 15.69 -1.73 -1.59
CA THR A 174 14.58 -0.79 -1.55
C THR A 174 13.95 -0.60 -2.94
N ALA A 175 12.69 -0.12 -2.98
CA ALA A 175 12.03 0.20 -4.24
C ALA A 175 12.77 1.32 -5.00
N GLU A 176 13.33 2.29 -4.28
CA GLU A 176 14.15 3.37 -4.84
C GLU A 176 15.42 2.83 -5.50
N GLN A 177 16.14 1.92 -4.84
CA GLN A 177 17.35 1.29 -5.40
C GLN A 177 17.04 0.50 -6.68
N ILE A 178 15.92 -0.26 -6.69
CA ILE A 178 15.48 -1.00 -7.89
C ILE A 178 15.17 -0.02 -9.02
N ARG A 179 14.40 1.03 -8.72
CA ARG A 179 14.06 2.07 -9.70
C ARG A 179 15.29 2.74 -10.28
N ASN A 180 16.23 3.18 -9.42
CA ASN A 180 17.44 3.88 -9.84
C ASN A 180 18.37 2.99 -10.69
N ARG A 181 18.37 1.69 -10.46
CA ARG A 181 19.08 0.72 -11.29
C ARG A 181 18.40 0.52 -12.66
N ASN A 182 17.07 0.43 -12.68
CA ASN A 182 16.33 0.05 -13.87
C ASN A 182 16.12 1.23 -14.85
N ILE A 183 15.90 2.46 -14.35
CA ILE A 183 15.67 3.63 -15.22
C ILE A 183 16.79 3.86 -16.24
N PRO A 184 18.10 3.85 -15.88
CA PRO A 184 19.16 4.02 -16.85
C PRO A 184 19.20 2.93 -17.92
N GLN A 185 18.84 1.68 -17.56
CA GLN A 185 18.76 0.58 -18.51
C GLN A 185 17.61 0.80 -19.51
N VAL A 186 16.43 1.09 -19.00
CA VAL A 186 15.24 1.39 -19.84
C VAL A 186 15.56 2.54 -20.80
N ASN A 187 16.16 3.62 -20.32
CA ASN A 187 16.53 4.76 -21.15
C ASN A 187 17.51 4.37 -22.26
N ARG A 188 18.54 3.58 -21.95
CA ARG A 188 19.49 3.07 -22.96
C ARG A 188 18.77 2.27 -24.02
N ASP A 189 17.94 1.29 -23.61
CA ASP A 189 17.23 0.41 -24.54
C ASP A 189 16.24 1.18 -25.42
N CYS A 190 15.53 2.14 -24.87
CA CYS A 190 14.66 3.04 -25.64
C CYS A 190 15.45 3.84 -26.67
N MET A 191 16.59 4.40 -26.29
CA MET A 191 17.44 5.19 -27.19
C MET A 191 18.11 4.34 -28.28
N GLU A 192 18.51 3.12 -27.95
CA GLU A 192 19.07 2.17 -28.94
C GLU A 192 18.03 1.82 -30.00
N VAL A 193 16.80 1.50 -29.58
CA VAL A 193 15.70 1.20 -30.53
C VAL A 193 15.42 2.39 -31.42
N LEU A 194 15.33 3.61 -30.87
CA LEU A 194 15.10 4.83 -31.66
C LEU A 194 16.20 5.09 -32.69
N LYS A 195 17.47 4.89 -32.31
CA LYS A 195 18.61 5.12 -33.21
C LYS A 195 18.73 4.06 -34.29
N ALA A 196 18.25 2.85 -34.08
CA ALA A 196 18.29 1.76 -35.03
C ALA A 196 17.18 1.82 -36.06
N MET A 197 16.15 2.65 -35.88
CA MET A 197 15.01 2.79 -36.80
C MET A 197 15.36 3.71 -37.98
N PRO A 198 15.16 3.25 -39.22
CA PRO A 198 15.41 4.09 -40.41
C PRO A 198 14.45 5.28 -40.53
N SER A 199 13.23 5.10 -40.07
CA SER A 199 12.17 6.12 -39.96
C SER A 199 11.32 5.87 -38.74
N TRP A 200 10.70 6.94 -38.21
CA TRP A 200 9.86 6.82 -37.04
C TRP A 200 8.57 6.05 -37.34
N SER A 201 8.31 5.01 -36.55
CA SER A 201 7.05 4.25 -36.49
C SER A 201 6.78 3.85 -35.02
N TRP A 202 5.61 4.27 -34.51
CA TRP A 202 5.20 3.91 -33.15
C TRP A 202 5.06 2.40 -32.97
N ASP A 203 4.46 1.71 -33.95
CA ASP A 203 4.24 0.27 -33.90
C ASP A 203 5.55 -0.51 -33.93
N GLU A 204 6.49 -0.11 -34.76
CA GLU A 204 7.81 -0.73 -34.83
C GLU A 204 8.60 -0.51 -33.54
N TYR A 205 8.57 0.71 -33.00
CA TYR A 205 9.20 1.05 -31.72
C TYR A 205 8.64 0.19 -30.58
N LYS A 206 7.32 0.16 -30.44
CA LYS A 206 6.62 -0.63 -29.44
C LYS A 206 6.95 -2.12 -29.55
N ASN A 207 6.83 -2.69 -30.76
CA ASN A 207 7.07 -4.11 -31.00
C ASN A 207 8.54 -4.50 -30.74
N THR A 208 9.48 -3.60 -30.99
CA THR A 208 10.89 -3.83 -30.72
C THR A 208 11.17 -3.80 -29.21
N LEU A 209 10.56 -2.89 -28.45
CA LEU A 209 10.65 -2.91 -26.97
C LEU A 209 10.02 -4.17 -26.38
N ILE A 210 8.89 -4.63 -26.92
CA ILE A 210 8.26 -5.89 -26.48
C ILE A 210 9.20 -7.08 -26.73
N ARG A 211 9.87 -7.14 -27.89
CA ARG A 211 10.90 -8.17 -28.17
C ARG A 211 12.10 -8.11 -27.25
N LYS A 212 12.46 -6.92 -26.74
CA LYS A 212 13.47 -6.75 -25.67
C LYS A 212 12.96 -7.14 -24.26
N GLY A 213 11.71 -7.59 -24.11
CA GLY A 213 11.12 -8.05 -22.84
C GLY A 213 10.37 -6.99 -22.06
N TYR A 214 10.12 -5.81 -22.61
CA TYR A 214 9.32 -4.77 -21.98
C TYR A 214 7.83 -5.00 -22.18
N THR A 215 7.03 -4.62 -21.17
CA THR A 215 5.58 -4.48 -21.30
C THR A 215 5.27 -3.02 -21.62
N VAL A 216 4.70 -2.77 -22.78
CA VAL A 216 4.32 -1.41 -23.24
C VAL A 216 2.82 -1.23 -23.06
N HIS A 217 2.42 -0.24 -22.27
CA HIS A 217 1.02 0.15 -22.08
C HIS A 217 0.77 1.50 -22.73
N GLU A 218 -0.12 1.53 -23.69
CA GLU A 218 -0.62 2.76 -24.29
C GLU A 218 -1.69 3.37 -23.38
N ARG A 219 -1.64 4.67 -23.22
CA ARG A 219 -2.71 5.42 -22.55
C ARG A 219 -3.28 6.40 -23.56
N GLU A 220 -4.54 6.25 -23.86
CA GLU A 220 -5.28 7.29 -24.55
C GLU A 220 -5.43 8.49 -23.61
N ASP A 221 -4.93 9.64 -24.02
CA ASP A 221 -5.19 10.86 -23.29
C ASP A 221 -6.65 11.26 -23.52
N LYS A 222 -7.41 11.44 -22.44
CA LYS A 222 -8.83 11.85 -22.50
C LYS A 222 -9.03 13.26 -23.09
N LYS A 223 -7.95 13.97 -23.32
CA LYS A 223 -7.91 15.22 -24.07
C LYS A 223 -7.36 14.89 -25.45
N GLY A 224 -8.25 14.49 -26.36
CA GLY A 224 -7.88 14.35 -27.77
C GLY A 224 -7.19 15.63 -28.24
N LEU A 225 -5.94 15.48 -28.71
CA LEU A 225 -5.30 16.43 -29.60
C LEU A 225 -5.92 16.28 -30.98
#